data_2a4223c4055cbe2885a65c1cd50a15f7
#
_entry.id   2a4223c4055cbe2885a65c1cd50a15f7
#
_cell.length_a   1.000
_cell.length_b   1.000
_cell.length_c   1.000
_cell.angle_alpha   90.00
_cell.angle_beta   90.00
_cell.angle_gamma   90.00
#
_symmetry.space_group_name_H-M   'P 1'
#
loop_
_entity.id
_entity.type
_entity.pdbx_description
1 polymer ?
#
loop_
_entity_poly.entity_id
_entity_poly.type
_entity_poly.pdbx_seq_one_letter_code
_entity_poly.pdbx_strand_id
1 'polypeptide(L)' 'MKKQINFKALAHLKEHREQITKQQFATLRGQIFSGNADGAMKGLRRLLKNG' A
#
# COMPACT_ATOMS: atom_id res chain seq x y z
N MET A 1 14.22 -10.01 15.47
CA MET A 1 13.27 -8.97 15.32
C MET A 1 12.18 -9.31 14.34
N LYS A 2 10.97 -9.13 14.72
CA LYS A 2 9.87 -9.52 13.88
C LYS A 2 9.34 -8.38 13.06
N LYS A 3 9.01 -8.68 11.84
CA LYS A 3 8.33 -7.71 11.02
C LYS A 3 6.89 -7.65 11.43
N GLN A 4 6.40 -6.47 11.58
CA GLN A 4 5.00 -6.29 11.89
C GLN A 4 4.28 -5.81 10.66
N ILE A 5 3.22 -6.51 10.33
CA ILE A 5 2.40 -6.11 9.20
C ILE A 5 1.39 -5.10 9.69
N ASN A 6 1.36 -3.97 9.04
CA ASN A 6 0.41 -2.92 9.37
C ASN A 6 -0.91 -3.23 8.69
N PHE A 7 -1.81 -3.87 9.43
CA PHE A 7 -3.07 -4.27 8.85
C PHE A 7 -3.96 -3.09 8.50
N LYS A 8 -3.78 -1.98 9.19
CA LYS A 8 -4.52 -0.77 8.84
C LYS A 8 -4.11 -0.27 7.47
N ALA A 9 -2.81 -0.25 7.22
CA ALA A 9 -2.32 0.17 5.92
C ALA A 9 -2.79 -0.78 4.83
N LEU A 10 -2.78 -2.06 5.13
CA LEU A 10 -3.22 -3.05 4.17
C LEU A 10 -4.70 -2.89 3.85
N ALA A 11 -5.51 -2.67 4.87
CA ALA A 11 -6.93 -2.46 4.65
C ALA A 11 -7.18 -1.21 3.82
N HIS A 12 -6.43 -0.15 4.12
CA HIS A 12 -6.56 1.09 3.39
C HIS A 12 -6.22 0.88 1.91
N LEU A 13 -5.18 0.12 1.67
CA LEU A 13 -4.78 -0.20 0.31
C LEU A 13 -5.88 -0.97 -0.41
N LYS A 14 -6.47 -1.93 0.27
CA LYS A 14 -7.53 -2.73 -0.34
C LYS A 14 -8.74 -1.91 -0.69
N GLU A 15 -9.02 -0.88 0.08
CA GLU A 15 -10.17 -0.02 -0.18
C GLU A 15 -10.01 0.72 -1.49
N HIS A 16 -8.78 0.93 -1.93
CA HIS A 16 -8.51 1.69 -3.14
C HIS A 16 -7.99 0.82 -4.27
N ARG A 17 -8.14 -0.48 -4.15
CA ARG A 17 -7.54 -1.39 -5.13
C ARG A 17 -8.09 -1.17 -6.53
N GLU A 18 -9.32 -0.69 -6.64
CA GLU A 18 -9.92 -0.48 -7.95
C GLU A 18 -9.46 0.82 -8.60
N GLN A 19 -8.80 1.66 -7.83
CA GLN A 19 -8.33 2.93 -8.33
C GLN A 19 -6.88 2.88 -8.77
N ILE A 20 -6.25 1.74 -8.62
CA ILE A 20 -4.86 1.55 -9.03
C ILE A 20 -4.76 0.26 -9.82
N THR A 21 -3.65 0.10 -10.52
CA THR A 21 -3.45 -1.10 -11.30
C THR A 21 -3.09 -2.29 -10.40
N LYS A 22 -3.23 -3.47 -10.96
CA LYS A 22 -2.86 -4.68 -10.26
C LYS A 22 -1.40 -4.64 -9.85
N GLN A 23 -0.56 -4.17 -10.75
CA GLN A 23 0.86 -4.09 -10.48
C GLN A 23 1.16 -3.09 -9.37
N GLN A 24 0.49 -1.95 -9.40
CA GLN A 24 0.66 -0.95 -8.36
C GLN A 24 0.21 -1.50 -7.02
N PHE A 25 -0.91 -2.20 -7.01
CA PHE A 25 -1.41 -2.80 -5.78
C PHE A 25 -0.39 -3.78 -5.21
N ALA A 26 0.15 -4.65 -6.05
CA ALA A 26 1.12 -5.65 -5.61
C ALA A 26 2.38 -4.99 -5.06
N THR A 27 2.83 -3.92 -5.71
CA THR A 27 4.02 -3.21 -5.26
C THR A 27 3.80 -2.61 -3.87
N LEU A 28 2.67 -1.94 -3.68
CA LEU A 28 2.38 -1.31 -2.40
C LEU A 28 2.17 -2.35 -1.31
N ARG A 29 1.50 -3.43 -1.65
CA ARG A 29 1.30 -4.50 -0.68
C ARG A 29 2.63 -5.07 -0.24
N GLY A 30 3.54 -5.26 -1.19
CA GLY A 30 4.86 -5.77 -0.87
C GLY A 30 5.61 -4.86 0.09
N GLN A 31 5.47 -3.55 -0.09
CA GLN A 31 6.09 -2.59 0.80
C GLN A 31 5.54 -2.71 2.22
N ILE A 32 4.24 -2.90 2.33
CA ILE A 32 3.63 -3.05 3.65
C ILE A 32 4.16 -4.30 4.33
N PHE A 33 4.26 -5.39 3.61
CA PHE A 33 4.76 -6.64 4.17
C PHE A 33 6.24 -6.54 4.52
N SER A 34 6.97 -5.65 3.85
CA SER A 34 8.38 -5.44 4.16
C SER A 34 8.60 -4.52 5.35
N GLY A 35 7.53 -4.03 5.94
CA GLY A 35 7.63 -3.12 7.05
C GLY A 35 7.69 -1.66 6.66
N ASN A 36 7.40 -1.35 5.40
CA ASN A 36 7.45 0.02 4.89
C ASN A 36 6.04 0.52 4.60
N ALA A 37 5.19 0.45 5.61
CA ALA A 37 3.80 0.89 5.44
C ALA A 37 3.73 2.39 5.13
N ASP A 38 4.60 3.17 5.75
CA ASP A 38 4.61 4.61 5.49
C ASP A 38 4.87 4.91 4.03
N GLY A 39 5.87 4.24 3.45
CA GLY A 39 6.18 4.42 2.06
C GLY A 39 5.05 3.99 1.17
N ALA A 40 4.41 2.89 1.54
CA ALA A 40 3.29 2.39 0.75
C ALA A 40 2.14 3.38 0.76
N MET A 41 1.82 3.93 1.93
CA MET A 41 0.73 4.88 2.04
C MET A 41 1.02 6.16 1.27
N LYS A 42 2.26 6.62 1.31
CA LYS A 42 2.64 7.80 0.55
C LYS A 42 2.51 7.55 -0.95
N GLY A 43 2.92 6.36 -1.37
CA GLY A 43 2.78 5.99 -2.78
C GLY A 43 1.33 5.91 -3.20
N LEU A 44 0.51 5.34 -2.35
CA LEU A 44 -0.91 5.22 -2.64
C LEU A 44 -1.54 6.60 -2.78
N ARG A 45 -1.23 7.50 -1.85
CA ARG A 45 -1.79 8.85 -1.92
C ARG A 45 -1.41 9.53 -3.21
N ARG A 46 -0.16 9.37 -3.61
CA ARG A 46 0.32 9.98 -4.84
C ARG A 46 -0.44 9.43 -6.04
N LEU A 47 -0.66 8.13 -6.07
CA LEU A 47 -1.38 7.51 -7.17
C LEU A 47 -2.82 8.00 -7.22
N LEU A 48 -3.46 8.10 -6.08
CA LEU A 48 -4.84 8.56 -6.03
C LEU A 48 -4.96 10.02 -6.46
N LYS A 49 -3.96 10.81 -6.10
CA LYS A 49 -3.97 12.22 -6.44
C LYS A 49 -3.79 12.43 -7.93
N ASN A 50 -2.94 11.62 -8.54
CA ASN A 50 -2.65 11.75 -9.96
C ASN A 50 -3.64 11.01 -10.84
N GLY A 51 -4.33 10.09 -10.25
CA GLY A 51 -5.29 9.29 -10.98
C GLY A 51 -6.60 9.99 -11.07
#